data_f3660278d817166ed35c4e5d0d51a1d7
#
_entry.id   f3660278d817166ed35c4e5d0d51a1d7
#
_cell.length_a   1.000
_cell.length_b   1.000
_cell.length_c   1.000
_cell.angle_alpha   90.00
_cell.angle_beta   90.00
_cell.angle_gamma   90.00
#
_symmetry.space_group_name_H-M   'P 1'
#
loop_
_entity.id
_entity.type
_entity.pdbx_description
1 polymer ?
#
loop_
_entity_poly.entity_id
_entity_poly.type
_entity_poly.pdbx_seq_one_letter_code
_entity_poly.pdbx_strand_id
1 'polypeptide(L)'
;MAPEPPVGLVATRRLGVLDELGVPYDVAGSAGPWASVTADDPDRSLLWFVGGDGETAQGWTAGPIRIWGQVAPESAVADLVNTLPGRWTRQTAVVDRSGNVRSGVWRSDRGSTVLPFDPDELIANLRTERYRLDGGQRRSLTAAARRAYYAARPLMPRSGQIALRRGFSRVQARTEFPRWPSEPTLHDLTDLVRQAVADAAGRPVPYIESWPKGRSWALVLTHDVETGVGRDAIDGLRAVEQTAGYRSSWNLVPERYRVDDLLVARLKAAGCEVGVHGLRHDGRDMASLRTLESRLPEIRRWATRWGAQGYRSPATHRVWAWMPKLGFDYDSSYPDSDPYEPMAGGCCSWLPFFNEQMVELPITLPQDHTVFVILRRDESLWREKAELLRGRGGMALIITHPDYMLRADRLRVYARLLAHFQDDATAWKALPSEVSDWWRRRAATSLWPIDGRWRAVGPAADEISIAFTQPGR
;
A
#
# COMPACT_ATOMS: atom_id res chain seq x y z
N MET A 1 10.01 39.42 -5.69
CA MET A 1 10.65 38.60 -4.66
C MET A 1 11.85 37.93 -5.30
N ALA A 2 13.03 38.03 -4.70
CA ALA A 2 14.19 37.25 -5.16
C ALA A 2 13.86 35.75 -5.08
N PRO A 3 14.34 34.92 -6.03
CA PRO A 3 14.14 33.50 -5.96
C PRO A 3 14.80 32.94 -4.67
N GLU A 4 14.04 32.19 -3.92
CA GLU A 4 14.59 31.47 -2.77
C GLU A 4 15.71 30.52 -3.25
N PRO A 5 16.85 30.46 -2.56
CA PRO A 5 17.92 29.55 -2.93
C PRO A 5 17.44 28.10 -2.80
N PRO A 6 18.00 27.17 -3.57
CA PRO A 6 17.66 25.76 -3.48
C PRO A 6 17.83 25.24 -2.05
N VAL A 7 16.94 24.38 -1.59
CA VAL A 7 17.07 23.73 -0.28
C VAL A 7 18.22 22.74 -0.38
N GLY A 8 19.38 23.08 0.18
CA GLY A 8 20.51 22.18 0.30
C GLY A 8 20.28 21.21 1.45
N LEU A 9 19.45 20.19 1.25
CA LEU A 9 19.32 19.12 2.23
C LEU A 9 20.46 18.12 2.07
N VAL A 10 21.12 17.79 3.18
CA VAL A 10 22.17 16.79 3.24
C VAL A 10 21.81 15.74 4.27
N ALA A 11 21.71 14.50 3.84
CA ALA A 11 21.48 13.34 4.72
C ALA A 11 22.78 12.59 4.98
N THR A 12 22.97 12.12 6.19
CA THR A 12 24.10 11.23 6.52
C THR A 12 23.86 9.80 6.03
N ARG A 13 22.61 9.44 5.78
CA ARG A 13 22.19 8.16 5.21
C ARG A 13 20.98 8.38 4.31
N ARG A 14 20.83 7.54 3.27
CA ARG A 14 19.64 7.54 2.42
C ARG A 14 18.37 7.33 3.26
N LEU A 15 17.31 8.07 2.95
CA LEU A 15 16.02 7.96 3.61
C LEU A 15 14.92 7.73 2.56
N GLY A 16 14.47 6.50 2.47
CA GLY A 16 13.52 6.03 1.45
C GLY A 16 12.20 6.80 1.42
N VAL A 17 11.76 7.32 2.57
CA VAL A 17 10.59 8.20 2.63
C VAL A 17 10.77 9.44 1.76
N LEU A 18 11.95 10.07 1.78
CA LEU A 18 12.25 11.25 0.96
C LEU A 18 12.37 10.89 -0.51
N ASP A 19 12.97 9.73 -0.81
CA ASP A 19 13.05 9.21 -2.17
C ASP A 19 11.65 8.99 -2.76
N GLU A 20 10.75 8.38 -2.01
CA GLU A 20 9.36 8.15 -2.45
C GLU A 20 8.57 9.44 -2.65
N LEU A 21 8.87 10.47 -1.87
CA LEU A 21 8.28 11.80 -2.02
C LEU A 21 8.94 12.62 -3.13
N GLY A 22 10.08 12.17 -3.68
CA GLY A 22 10.85 12.93 -4.67
C GLY A 22 11.42 14.23 -4.10
N VAL A 23 11.70 14.26 -2.79
CA VAL A 23 12.37 15.39 -2.12
C VAL A 23 13.84 15.39 -2.53
N PRO A 24 14.40 16.50 -3.03
CA PRO A 24 15.81 16.55 -3.41
C PRO A 24 16.72 16.68 -2.18
N TYR A 25 17.73 15.83 -2.06
CA TYR A 25 18.77 15.86 -1.02
C TYR A 25 20.03 15.14 -1.48
N ASP A 26 21.17 15.51 -0.89
CA ASP A 26 22.46 14.84 -1.09
C ASP A 26 22.74 13.85 0.05
N VAL A 27 23.59 12.84 -0.20
CA VAL A 27 24.00 11.87 0.81
C VAL A 27 25.50 11.97 1.06
N ALA A 28 25.86 12.41 2.27
CA ALA A 28 27.27 12.61 2.67
C ALA A 28 27.92 11.33 3.25
N GLY A 29 27.12 10.38 3.73
CA GLY A 29 27.59 9.19 4.43
C GLY A 29 28.02 9.45 5.88
N SER A 30 27.69 8.53 6.76
CA SER A 30 28.12 8.55 8.18
C SER A 30 28.11 7.13 8.75
N ALA A 31 28.96 6.90 9.74
CA ALA A 31 28.96 5.70 10.56
C ALA A 31 28.38 6.05 11.95
N GLY A 32 27.52 5.18 12.50
CA GLY A 32 26.96 5.34 13.83
C GLY A 32 25.50 4.91 13.92
N PRO A 33 24.94 4.86 15.14
CA PRO A 33 23.57 4.40 15.35
C PRO A 33 22.52 5.48 15.04
N TRP A 34 22.93 6.72 14.73
CA TRP A 34 22.07 7.85 14.41
C TRP A 34 22.35 8.38 13.03
N ALA A 35 21.34 8.50 12.22
CA ALA A 35 21.38 9.19 10.95
C ALA A 35 20.68 10.54 11.04
N SER A 36 20.97 11.45 10.12
CA SER A 36 20.39 12.79 10.11
C SER A 36 20.14 13.34 8.72
N VAL A 37 19.17 14.27 8.63
CA VAL A 37 19.01 15.20 7.52
C VAL A 37 19.16 16.61 8.10
N THR A 38 20.07 17.41 7.51
CA THR A 38 20.30 18.82 7.83
C THR A 38 20.08 19.67 6.59
N ALA A 39 19.84 20.95 6.81
CA ALA A 39 19.86 21.98 5.75
C ALA A 39 21.04 22.94 5.98
N ASP A 40 20.94 24.16 5.49
CA ASP A 40 21.99 25.18 5.61
C ASP A 40 22.30 25.59 7.06
N ASP A 41 21.33 25.43 7.97
CA ASP A 41 21.53 25.66 9.40
C ASP A 41 21.92 24.34 10.08
N PRO A 42 23.21 24.16 10.49
CA PRO A 42 23.68 22.94 11.11
C PRO A 42 23.07 22.67 12.49
N ASP A 43 22.47 23.68 13.11
CA ASP A 43 21.78 23.58 14.40
C ASP A 43 20.36 22.98 14.28
N ARG A 44 19.91 22.73 13.04
CA ARG A 44 18.60 22.17 12.74
C ARG A 44 18.71 20.83 12.00
N SER A 45 18.05 19.82 12.51
CA SER A 45 18.13 18.49 11.90
C SER A 45 16.91 17.63 12.20
N LEU A 46 16.59 16.73 11.28
CA LEU A 46 15.87 15.50 11.58
C LEU A 46 16.91 14.42 11.87
N LEU A 47 16.85 13.79 13.05
CA LEU A 47 17.69 12.65 13.41
C LEU A 47 16.80 11.42 13.61
N TRP A 48 17.34 10.24 13.24
CA TRP A 48 16.64 8.98 13.49
C TRP A 48 17.61 7.87 13.87
N PHE A 49 17.10 6.95 14.69
CA PHE A 49 17.88 5.79 15.14
C PHE A 49 17.89 4.69 14.09
N VAL A 50 19.05 4.28 13.66
CA VAL A 50 19.22 3.28 12.57
C VAL A 50 19.28 1.84 13.11
N GLY A 51 19.31 1.69 14.44
CA GLY A 51 19.43 0.37 15.03
C GLY A 51 20.87 -0.14 15.12
N GLY A 52 21.03 -1.28 15.79
CA GLY A 52 22.27 -2.06 15.88
C GLY A 52 21.99 -3.52 15.53
N ASP A 53 23.03 -4.26 15.16
CA ASP A 53 22.93 -5.69 14.86
C ASP A 53 22.44 -6.45 16.09
N GLY A 54 21.27 -7.11 16.00
CA GLY A 54 20.89 -8.16 16.94
C GLY A 54 19.61 -8.01 17.77
N GLU A 55 18.88 -6.89 17.76
CA GLU A 55 17.56 -6.84 18.43
C GLU A 55 16.43 -7.30 17.49
N THR A 56 15.56 -8.17 18.00
CA THR A 56 14.32 -8.59 17.29
C THR A 56 13.37 -7.43 17.20
N ALA A 57 12.80 -7.21 16.01
CA ALA A 57 11.75 -6.22 15.81
C ALA A 57 10.56 -6.49 16.72
N GLN A 58 10.16 -5.49 17.50
CA GLN A 58 9.04 -5.54 18.42
C GLN A 58 7.97 -4.52 18.03
N GLY A 59 6.76 -4.70 18.54
CA GLY A 59 5.65 -3.77 18.32
C GLY A 59 5.58 -2.69 19.38
N TRP A 60 5.65 -1.42 18.96
CA TRP A 60 5.57 -0.23 19.81
C TRP A 60 4.49 0.73 19.29
N THR A 61 4.17 1.76 20.06
CA THR A 61 3.21 2.78 19.66
C THR A 61 3.77 4.16 20.00
N ALA A 62 3.71 5.08 19.03
CA ALA A 62 4.00 6.50 19.21
C ALA A 62 2.78 7.32 18.72
N GLY A 63 1.88 7.70 19.65
CA GLY A 63 0.62 8.33 19.26
C GLY A 63 -0.21 7.47 18.31
N PRO A 64 -0.54 7.96 17.09
CA PRO A 64 -1.27 7.18 16.09
C PRO A 64 -0.41 6.12 15.37
N ILE A 65 0.93 6.25 15.41
CA ILE A 65 1.87 5.43 14.64
C ILE A 65 2.16 4.13 15.39
N ARG A 66 1.95 2.99 14.73
CA ARG A 66 2.33 1.65 15.21
C ARG A 66 3.69 1.28 14.64
N ILE A 67 4.70 1.23 15.51
CA ILE A 67 6.08 0.95 15.12
C ILE A 67 6.34 -0.56 15.21
N TRP A 68 6.89 -1.14 14.14
CA TRP A 68 7.44 -2.49 14.11
C TRP A 68 8.90 -2.38 13.68
N GLY A 69 9.80 -2.48 14.63
CA GLY A 69 11.22 -2.28 14.43
C GLY A 69 11.96 -2.10 15.74
N GLN A 70 13.21 -1.70 15.61
CA GLN A 70 14.04 -1.35 16.75
C GLN A 70 13.72 0.06 17.24
N VAL A 71 13.75 0.23 18.56
CA VAL A 71 13.52 1.53 19.23
C VAL A 71 14.66 1.80 20.21
N ALA A 72 15.37 2.92 20.01
CA ALA A 72 16.41 3.38 20.92
C ALA A 72 15.84 3.54 22.36
N PRO A 73 16.55 3.14 23.40
CA PRO A 73 16.15 3.40 24.78
C PRO A 73 16.15 4.90 25.09
N GLU A 74 15.33 5.31 26.07
CA GLU A 74 15.23 6.72 26.49
C GLU A 74 16.58 7.32 26.85
N SER A 75 17.48 6.55 27.50
CA SER A 75 18.83 7.01 27.84
C SER A 75 19.65 7.40 26.61
N ALA A 76 19.61 6.59 25.54
CA ALA A 76 20.36 6.91 24.32
C ALA A 76 19.82 8.17 23.62
N VAL A 77 18.50 8.41 23.69
CA VAL A 77 17.90 9.64 23.17
C VAL A 77 18.27 10.84 24.06
N ALA A 78 18.23 10.67 25.38
CA ALA A 78 18.61 11.73 26.33
C ALA A 78 20.09 12.11 26.17
N ASP A 79 20.98 11.12 26.02
CA ASP A 79 22.40 11.36 25.76
C ASP A 79 22.59 12.16 24.45
N LEU A 80 21.87 11.79 23.40
CA LEU A 80 21.93 12.50 22.12
C LEU A 80 21.45 13.96 22.24
N VAL A 81 20.24 14.19 22.77
CA VAL A 81 19.65 15.53 22.83
C VAL A 81 20.42 16.47 23.74
N ASN A 82 21.14 15.95 24.76
CA ASN A 82 22.04 16.74 25.60
C ASN A 82 23.28 17.28 24.87
N THR A 83 23.64 16.69 23.72
CA THR A 83 24.75 17.17 22.88
C THR A 83 24.31 18.15 21.80
N LEU A 84 23.00 18.29 21.57
CA LEU A 84 22.43 19.08 20.49
C LEU A 84 21.95 20.45 20.97
N PRO A 85 21.99 21.49 20.13
CA PRO A 85 21.56 22.83 20.49
C PRO A 85 20.03 22.90 20.70
N GLY A 86 19.62 23.87 21.55
CA GLY A 86 18.21 24.17 21.83
C GLY A 86 17.65 23.47 23.06
N ARG A 87 16.40 23.79 23.39
CA ARG A 87 15.65 23.13 24.47
C ARG A 87 14.79 22.04 23.87
N TRP A 88 14.93 20.83 24.39
CA TRP A 88 14.27 19.65 23.88
C TRP A 88 13.08 19.25 24.75
N THR A 89 11.98 18.93 24.09
CA THR A 89 10.76 18.42 24.74
C THR A 89 10.29 17.13 24.06
N ARG A 90 9.88 16.16 24.89
CA ARG A 90 9.27 14.93 24.38
C ARG A 90 7.83 15.24 23.91
N GLN A 91 7.58 15.10 22.63
CA GLN A 91 6.27 15.35 22.02
C GLN A 91 5.35 14.14 22.17
N THR A 92 5.90 12.93 22.01
CA THR A 92 5.12 11.68 22.02
C THR A 92 5.95 10.58 22.67
N ALA A 93 5.39 9.90 23.67
CA ALA A 93 6.03 8.71 24.23
C ALA A 93 5.92 7.52 23.25
N VAL A 94 6.99 6.73 23.19
CA VAL A 94 7.01 5.44 22.52
C VAL A 94 6.83 4.37 23.59
N VAL A 95 5.71 3.64 23.50
CA VAL A 95 5.30 2.67 24.54
C VAL A 95 5.16 1.26 23.96
N ASP A 96 5.36 0.26 24.83
CA ASP A 96 5.07 -1.14 24.51
C ASP A 96 3.55 -1.43 24.57
N ARG A 97 3.18 -2.70 24.34
CA ARG A 97 1.77 -3.15 24.40
C ARG A 97 1.16 -3.05 25.81
N SER A 98 1.99 -2.98 26.85
CA SER A 98 1.58 -2.83 28.24
C SER A 98 1.50 -1.38 28.69
N GLY A 99 1.88 -0.43 27.84
CA GLY A 99 1.91 1.00 28.11
C GLY A 99 3.21 1.47 28.79
N ASN A 100 4.23 0.60 28.94
CA ASN A 100 5.50 1.01 29.50
C ASN A 100 6.27 1.87 28.49
N VAL A 101 6.81 3.00 28.95
CA VAL A 101 7.59 3.91 28.12
C VAL A 101 8.97 3.30 27.85
N ARG A 102 9.30 3.16 26.56
CA ARG A 102 10.62 2.74 26.09
C ARG A 102 11.47 3.95 25.73
N SER A 103 10.84 4.95 25.09
CA SER A 103 11.51 6.11 24.52
C SER A 103 10.51 7.22 24.18
N GLY A 104 10.91 8.20 23.36
CA GLY A 104 10.02 9.24 22.86
C GLY A 104 10.49 9.87 21.56
N VAL A 105 9.54 10.46 20.84
CA VAL A 105 9.79 11.42 19.77
C VAL A 105 10.05 12.77 20.42
N TRP A 106 11.21 13.37 20.17
CA TRP A 106 11.61 14.62 20.76
C TRP A 106 11.71 15.73 19.72
N ARG A 107 11.40 16.94 20.13
CA ARG A 107 11.51 18.14 19.30
C ARG A 107 12.19 19.28 20.07
N SER A 108 13.06 20.02 19.36
CA SER A 108 13.69 21.23 19.92
C SER A 108 12.87 22.47 19.62
N ASP A 109 13.09 23.52 20.40
CA ASP A 109 12.55 24.87 20.15
C ASP A 109 13.14 25.54 18.90
N ARG A 110 14.19 24.95 18.30
CA ARG A 110 14.79 25.36 17.04
C ARG A 110 14.26 24.64 15.80
N GLY A 111 13.35 23.67 15.96
CA GLY A 111 12.73 22.91 14.86
C GLY A 111 13.42 21.59 14.53
N SER A 112 14.41 21.14 15.32
CA SER A 112 14.96 19.79 15.17
C SER A 112 14.04 18.74 15.74
N THR A 113 14.08 17.53 15.17
CA THR A 113 13.31 16.36 15.62
C THR A 113 14.20 15.13 15.75
N VAL A 114 14.01 14.34 16.82
CA VAL A 114 14.65 13.04 17.03
C VAL A 114 13.57 11.96 17.01
N LEU A 115 13.69 11.00 16.09
CA LEU A 115 12.90 9.78 16.01
C LEU A 115 13.71 8.64 16.63
N PRO A 116 13.23 7.96 17.68
CA PRO A 116 13.97 6.86 18.30
C PRO A 116 13.89 5.54 17.52
N PHE A 117 13.50 5.57 16.25
CA PHE A 117 13.35 4.42 15.35
C PHE A 117 13.70 4.80 13.92
N ASP A 118 13.97 3.79 13.08
CA ASP A 118 14.22 3.96 11.66
C ASP A 118 12.89 3.98 10.87
N PRO A 119 12.54 5.09 10.21
CA PRO A 119 11.36 5.16 9.35
C PRO A 119 11.36 4.12 8.22
N ASP A 120 12.51 3.85 7.60
CA ASP A 120 12.63 2.91 6.49
C ASP A 120 12.48 1.46 6.96
N GLU A 121 13.04 1.10 8.12
CA GLU A 121 12.79 -0.20 8.74
C GLU A 121 11.31 -0.41 9.03
N LEU A 122 10.65 0.60 9.57
CA LEU A 122 9.22 0.55 9.87
C LEU A 122 8.39 0.32 8.59
N ILE A 123 8.64 1.08 7.54
CA ILE A 123 7.94 0.94 6.26
C ILE A 123 8.15 -0.46 5.69
N ALA A 124 9.40 -0.93 5.66
CA ALA A 124 9.74 -2.26 5.16
C ALA A 124 9.03 -3.36 5.96
N ASN A 125 9.01 -3.27 7.29
CA ASN A 125 8.37 -4.25 8.16
C ASN A 125 6.85 -4.27 8.01
N LEU A 126 6.20 -3.13 7.74
CA LEU A 126 4.77 -3.07 7.49
C LEU A 126 4.41 -3.59 6.10
N ARG A 127 5.09 -3.13 5.04
CA ARG A 127 4.84 -3.56 3.66
C ARG A 127 5.07 -5.04 3.45
N THR A 128 6.08 -5.61 4.11
CA THR A 128 6.39 -7.06 4.07
C THR A 128 5.58 -7.87 5.08
N GLU A 129 4.68 -7.24 5.84
CA GLU A 129 3.84 -7.87 6.87
C GLU A 129 4.65 -8.60 7.96
N ARG A 130 5.85 -8.13 8.30
CA ARG A 130 6.70 -8.74 9.34
C ARG A 130 6.04 -8.78 10.71
N TYR A 131 5.17 -7.82 11.01
CA TYR A 131 4.36 -7.81 12.24
C TYR A 131 3.52 -9.10 12.43
N ARG A 132 3.26 -9.85 11.36
CA ARG A 132 2.59 -11.14 11.42
C ARG A 132 3.49 -12.23 11.97
N LEU A 133 4.80 -12.05 12.05
CA LEU A 133 5.76 -13.06 12.52
C LEU A 133 5.79 -13.20 14.06
N ASP A 134 5.35 -12.23 14.83
CA ASP A 134 5.44 -12.18 16.28
C ASP A 134 4.40 -13.02 17.05
N GLY A 135 3.44 -13.64 16.37
CA GLY A 135 2.36 -14.41 16.98
C GLY A 135 2.60 -15.92 17.13
N GLY A 136 3.80 -16.39 17.36
CA GLY A 136 4.30 -17.77 17.34
C GLY A 136 3.33 -18.94 17.65
N GLN A 137 2.73 -18.98 18.84
CA GLN A 137 1.84 -20.11 19.25
C GLN A 137 0.42 -20.00 18.69
N ARG A 138 -0.17 -18.83 18.56
CA ARG A 138 -1.51 -18.65 17.95
C ARG A 138 -1.53 -19.00 16.47
N ARG A 139 -0.37 -18.93 15.80
CA ARG A 139 -0.20 -19.28 14.38
C ARG A 139 -0.24 -20.75 14.08
N SER A 140 0.34 -21.60 14.91
CA SER A 140 0.33 -23.04 14.68
C SER A 140 -1.11 -23.57 14.75
N LEU A 141 -1.92 -23.07 15.68
CA LEU A 141 -3.34 -23.43 15.82
C LEU A 141 -4.18 -22.90 14.65
N THR A 142 -3.97 -21.66 14.22
CA THR A 142 -4.69 -21.10 13.06
C THR A 142 -4.25 -21.73 11.75
N ALA A 143 -2.98 -22.08 11.59
CA ALA A 143 -2.49 -22.82 10.42
C ALA A 143 -3.03 -24.26 10.37
N ALA A 144 -3.09 -24.95 11.51
CA ALA A 144 -3.68 -26.28 11.62
C ALA A 144 -5.19 -26.26 11.36
N ALA A 145 -5.92 -25.32 11.95
CA ALA A 145 -7.35 -25.12 11.72
C ALA A 145 -7.64 -24.79 10.25
N ARG A 146 -6.80 -23.97 9.61
CA ARG A 146 -6.90 -23.66 8.18
C ARG A 146 -6.66 -24.89 7.31
N ARG A 147 -5.64 -25.70 7.59
CA ARG A 147 -5.40 -26.96 6.86
C ARG A 147 -6.57 -27.92 7.01
N ALA A 148 -7.11 -28.09 8.23
CA ALA A 148 -8.27 -28.93 8.50
C ALA A 148 -9.52 -28.44 7.75
N TYR A 149 -9.75 -27.11 7.73
CA TYR A 149 -10.84 -26.50 6.95
C TYR A 149 -10.70 -26.80 5.45
N TYR A 150 -9.53 -26.58 4.85
CA TYR A 150 -9.33 -26.85 3.42
C TYR A 150 -9.42 -28.34 3.08
N ALA A 151 -9.03 -29.23 3.97
CA ALA A 151 -9.20 -30.67 3.80
C ALA A 151 -10.70 -31.08 3.87
N ALA A 152 -11.46 -30.51 4.79
CA ALA A 152 -12.88 -30.80 4.97
C ALA A 152 -13.81 -30.07 3.97
N ARG A 153 -13.35 -28.96 3.38
CA ARG A 153 -14.12 -28.09 2.48
C ARG A 153 -14.87 -28.83 1.35
N PRO A 154 -14.27 -29.81 0.64
CA PRO A 154 -14.97 -30.52 -0.44
C PRO A 154 -16.19 -31.33 0.05
N LEU A 155 -16.21 -31.71 1.33
CA LEU A 155 -17.27 -32.52 1.94
C LEU A 155 -18.38 -31.65 2.58
N MET A 156 -18.19 -30.33 2.66
CA MET A 156 -19.14 -29.43 3.31
C MET A 156 -20.07 -28.75 2.31
N PRO A 157 -21.37 -28.65 2.63
CA PRO A 157 -22.28 -27.84 1.82
C PRO A 157 -21.88 -26.35 1.86
N ARG A 158 -22.14 -25.63 0.77
CA ARG A 158 -21.72 -24.20 0.61
C ARG A 158 -22.20 -23.30 1.76
N SER A 159 -23.37 -23.54 2.29
CA SER A 159 -23.92 -22.82 3.46
C SER A 159 -23.08 -23.02 4.72
N GLY A 160 -22.62 -24.25 4.97
CA GLY A 160 -21.74 -24.61 6.07
C GLY A 160 -20.35 -23.96 5.94
N GLN A 161 -19.79 -23.96 4.72
CA GLN A 161 -18.53 -23.26 4.43
C GLN A 161 -18.64 -21.75 4.74
N ILE A 162 -19.72 -21.10 4.33
CA ILE A 162 -19.97 -19.67 4.58
C ILE A 162 -20.17 -19.40 6.07
N ALA A 163 -20.90 -20.24 6.79
CA ALA A 163 -21.13 -20.10 8.23
C ALA A 163 -19.83 -20.21 9.04
N LEU A 164 -19.00 -21.20 8.73
CA LEU A 164 -17.68 -21.38 9.35
C LEU A 164 -16.75 -20.22 9.02
N ARG A 165 -16.73 -19.75 7.77
CA ARG A 165 -15.92 -18.60 7.37
C ARG A 165 -16.35 -17.32 8.11
N ARG A 166 -17.65 -17.08 8.27
CA ARG A 166 -18.17 -15.95 9.07
C ARG A 166 -17.77 -16.04 10.54
N GLY A 167 -17.86 -17.23 11.14
CA GLY A 167 -17.41 -17.47 12.52
C GLY A 167 -15.93 -17.18 12.70
N PHE A 168 -15.11 -17.73 11.82
CA PHE A 168 -13.66 -17.55 11.82
C PHE A 168 -13.27 -16.08 11.55
N SER A 169 -13.88 -15.43 10.58
CA SER A 169 -13.64 -14.03 10.26
C SER A 169 -13.98 -13.08 11.42
N ARG A 170 -15.01 -13.36 12.22
CA ARG A 170 -15.32 -12.58 13.42
C ARG A 170 -14.22 -12.65 14.48
N VAL A 171 -13.58 -13.82 14.63
CA VAL A 171 -12.44 -13.98 15.55
C VAL A 171 -11.21 -13.27 14.98
N GLN A 172 -10.99 -13.39 13.67
CA GLN A 172 -9.88 -12.78 12.96
C GLN A 172 -9.98 -11.24 12.96
N ALA A 173 -11.18 -10.69 12.81
CA ALA A 173 -11.44 -9.25 12.83
C ALA A 173 -11.22 -8.58 14.21
N ARG A 174 -10.99 -9.34 15.28
CA ARG A 174 -10.59 -8.83 16.59
C ARG A 174 -9.08 -8.50 16.68
N THR A 175 -8.37 -8.59 15.57
CA THR A 175 -6.95 -8.22 15.49
C THR A 175 -6.84 -6.71 15.67
N GLU A 176 -6.00 -6.27 16.61
CA GLU A 176 -5.79 -4.84 16.88
C GLU A 176 -4.98 -4.14 15.79
N PHE A 177 -4.18 -4.91 15.04
CA PHE A 177 -3.32 -4.40 13.97
C PHE A 177 -3.19 -5.38 12.79
N PRO A 178 -3.24 -4.91 11.53
CA PRO A 178 -3.60 -3.54 11.13
C PRO A 178 -5.06 -3.21 11.48
N ARG A 179 -5.34 -1.92 11.76
CA ARG A 179 -6.71 -1.44 12.03
C ARG A 179 -7.56 -1.60 10.77
N TRP A 180 -8.79 -2.00 10.95
CA TRP A 180 -9.73 -2.14 9.86
C TRP A 180 -10.92 -1.17 10.06
N PRO A 181 -11.48 -0.55 9.03
CA PRO A 181 -11.21 -0.75 7.59
C PRO A 181 -9.96 -0.03 7.06
N SER A 182 -9.24 0.73 7.88
CA SER A 182 -8.12 1.54 7.45
C SER A 182 -7.00 1.60 8.49
N GLU A 183 -5.76 1.46 8.04
CA GLU A 183 -4.54 1.58 8.85
C GLU A 183 -3.68 2.77 8.36
N PRO A 184 -3.71 3.92 9.04
CA PRO A 184 -3.04 5.13 8.57
C PRO A 184 -1.55 5.23 8.93
N THR A 185 -0.98 4.27 9.68
CA THR A 185 0.39 4.35 10.23
C THR A 185 1.43 4.81 9.21
N LEU A 186 1.47 4.25 7.99
CA LEU A 186 2.47 4.66 6.98
C LEU A 186 2.28 6.09 6.52
N HIS A 187 1.04 6.53 6.37
CA HIS A 187 0.72 7.90 5.96
C HIS A 187 1.04 8.91 7.05
N ASP A 188 0.68 8.59 8.29
CA ASP A 188 1.00 9.43 9.46
C ASP A 188 2.53 9.52 9.68
N LEU A 189 3.26 8.44 9.44
CA LEU A 189 4.74 8.43 9.45
C LEU A 189 5.31 9.33 8.35
N THR A 190 4.80 9.20 7.13
CA THR A 190 5.24 10.01 5.98
C THR A 190 5.01 11.50 6.24
N ASP A 191 3.85 11.86 6.79
CA ASP A 191 3.52 13.24 7.18
C ASP A 191 4.46 13.73 8.31
N LEU A 192 4.74 12.89 9.32
CA LEU A 192 5.68 13.22 10.40
C LEU A 192 7.10 13.50 9.86
N VAL A 193 7.62 12.62 9.02
CA VAL A 193 8.98 12.77 8.44
C VAL A 193 9.03 14.01 7.55
N ARG A 194 8.05 14.21 6.68
CA ARG A 194 7.95 15.34 5.77
C ARG A 194 7.91 16.67 6.53
N GLN A 195 7.12 16.74 7.61
CA GLN A 195 7.05 17.93 8.46
C GLN A 195 8.37 18.18 9.19
N ALA A 196 8.98 17.12 9.76
CA ALA A 196 10.25 17.24 10.48
C ALA A 196 11.39 17.72 9.58
N VAL A 197 11.41 17.30 8.30
CA VAL A 197 12.40 17.78 7.31
C VAL A 197 12.15 19.27 6.97
N ALA A 198 10.90 19.68 6.80
CA ALA A 198 10.59 21.11 6.56
C ALA A 198 10.95 21.99 7.76
N ASP A 199 10.71 21.51 8.98
CA ASP A 199 11.07 22.21 10.23
C ASP A 199 12.60 22.34 10.35
N ALA A 200 13.34 21.26 10.07
CA ALA A 200 14.80 21.27 10.04
C ALA A 200 15.34 22.22 8.97
N ALA A 201 14.73 22.26 7.80
CA ALA A 201 15.08 23.19 6.74
C ALA A 201 14.77 24.65 7.08
N GLY A 202 13.79 24.93 7.97
CA GLY A 202 13.33 26.27 8.31
C GLY A 202 12.68 27.03 7.15
N ARG A 203 12.38 26.35 6.05
CA ARG A 203 11.81 26.90 4.81
C ARG A 203 11.00 25.84 4.07
N PRO A 204 10.17 26.22 3.09
CA PRO A 204 9.37 25.26 2.32
C PRO A 204 10.21 24.21 1.61
N VAL A 205 9.88 22.94 1.79
CA VAL A 205 10.56 21.81 1.13
C VAL A 205 9.68 21.28 0.01
N PRO A 206 10.18 21.19 -1.24
CA PRO A 206 9.44 20.69 -2.36
C PRO A 206 9.31 19.17 -2.31
N TYR A 207 8.21 18.65 -2.82
CA TYR A 207 8.01 17.23 -3.08
C TYR A 207 7.11 17.01 -4.30
N ILE A 208 7.15 15.80 -4.86
CA ILE A 208 6.30 15.41 -5.99
C ILE A 208 4.99 14.83 -5.46
N GLU A 209 3.85 15.37 -5.87
CA GLU A 209 2.54 14.80 -5.53
C GLU A 209 2.39 13.37 -6.07
N SER A 210 1.53 12.58 -5.42
CA SER A 210 1.39 11.15 -5.74
C SER A 210 0.77 10.90 -7.12
N TRP A 211 -0.10 11.78 -7.60
CA TRP A 211 -0.92 11.54 -8.79
C TRP A 211 -0.64 12.54 -9.91
N PRO A 212 -1.03 12.24 -11.16
CA PRO A 212 -0.85 13.15 -12.27
C PRO A 212 -1.49 14.51 -12.02
N LYS A 213 -0.93 15.55 -12.61
CA LYS A 213 -1.38 16.92 -12.49
C LYS A 213 -2.90 17.07 -12.64
N GLY A 214 -3.50 17.77 -11.68
CA GLY A 214 -4.96 17.94 -11.60
C GLY A 214 -5.71 16.78 -10.98
N ARG A 215 -5.00 15.73 -10.50
CA ARG A 215 -5.60 14.61 -9.77
C ARG A 215 -5.09 14.60 -8.34
N SER A 216 -5.99 14.38 -7.38
CA SER A 216 -5.61 14.33 -5.96
C SER A 216 -5.69 12.92 -5.36
N TRP A 217 -6.34 11.99 -6.03
CA TRP A 217 -6.47 10.59 -5.64
C TRP A 217 -6.75 9.70 -6.86
N ALA A 218 -6.64 8.38 -6.70
CA ALA A 218 -6.94 7.44 -7.78
C ALA A 218 -8.11 6.52 -7.41
N LEU A 219 -8.94 6.19 -8.41
CA LEU A 219 -10.02 5.21 -8.31
C LEU A 219 -9.82 4.14 -9.37
N VAL A 220 -9.59 2.90 -8.95
CA VAL A 220 -9.18 1.77 -9.79
C VAL A 220 -10.15 0.61 -9.62
N LEU A 221 -10.79 0.18 -10.72
CA LEU A 221 -11.74 -0.91 -10.72
C LEU A 221 -11.11 -2.19 -11.24
N THR A 222 -11.21 -3.26 -10.46
CA THR A 222 -10.67 -4.59 -10.84
C THR A 222 -11.66 -5.69 -10.55
N HIS A 223 -11.65 -6.74 -11.38
CA HIS A 223 -12.52 -7.90 -11.27
C HIS A 223 -11.74 -9.18 -11.34
N ASP A 224 -12.02 -10.09 -10.41
CA ASP A 224 -11.45 -11.44 -10.43
C ASP A 224 -12.52 -12.42 -10.94
N VAL A 225 -12.27 -12.96 -12.11
CA VAL A 225 -13.20 -13.89 -12.78
C VAL A 225 -12.79 -15.30 -12.43
N GLU A 226 -13.45 -15.85 -11.41
CA GLU A 226 -13.01 -17.12 -10.84
C GLU A 226 -13.60 -18.37 -11.53
N THR A 227 -14.76 -18.25 -12.18
CA THR A 227 -15.47 -19.41 -12.78
C THR A 227 -16.03 -19.10 -14.16
N GLY A 228 -16.50 -20.14 -14.86
CA GLY A 228 -17.22 -19.98 -16.13
C GLY A 228 -18.50 -19.16 -16.00
N VAL A 229 -19.18 -19.25 -14.84
CA VAL A 229 -20.39 -18.44 -14.54
C VAL A 229 -20.02 -16.97 -14.41
N GLY A 230 -18.91 -16.66 -13.73
CA GLY A 230 -18.38 -15.31 -13.64
C GLY A 230 -17.96 -14.76 -15.00
N ARG A 231 -17.30 -15.60 -15.84
CA ARG A 231 -16.95 -15.23 -17.22
C ARG A 231 -18.20 -14.81 -18.02
N ASP A 232 -19.30 -15.56 -17.91
CA ASP A 232 -20.54 -15.28 -18.65
C ASP A 232 -21.27 -14.04 -18.11
N ALA A 233 -20.96 -13.58 -16.90
CA ALA A 233 -21.49 -12.39 -16.28
C ALA A 233 -20.68 -11.11 -16.55
N ILE A 234 -19.53 -11.19 -17.19
CA ILE A 234 -18.65 -10.06 -17.48
C ILE A 234 -19.39 -8.90 -18.16
N ASP A 235 -20.15 -9.18 -19.22
CA ASP A 235 -20.81 -8.14 -20.01
C ASP A 235 -21.86 -7.36 -19.20
N GLY A 236 -22.55 -8.02 -18.27
CA GLY A 236 -23.52 -7.37 -17.39
C GLY A 236 -22.88 -6.38 -16.40
N LEU A 237 -21.75 -6.75 -15.81
CA LEU A 237 -21.02 -5.89 -14.88
C LEU A 237 -20.35 -4.73 -15.63
N ARG A 238 -19.72 -5.03 -16.77
CA ARG A 238 -19.09 -4.04 -17.65
C ARG A 238 -20.08 -2.98 -18.15
N ALA A 239 -21.33 -3.38 -18.45
CA ALA A 239 -22.36 -2.43 -18.89
C ALA A 239 -22.68 -1.37 -17.81
N VAL A 240 -22.65 -1.74 -16.52
CA VAL A 240 -22.82 -0.79 -15.41
C VAL A 240 -21.68 0.22 -15.38
N GLU A 241 -20.45 -0.23 -15.54
CA GLU A 241 -19.25 0.62 -15.56
C GLU A 241 -19.23 1.55 -16.77
N GLN A 242 -19.51 1.01 -17.95
CA GLN A 242 -19.56 1.79 -19.19
C GLN A 242 -20.61 2.90 -19.12
N THR A 243 -21.78 2.62 -18.52
CA THR A 243 -22.84 3.62 -18.33
C THR A 243 -22.36 4.76 -17.43
N ALA A 244 -21.51 4.47 -16.44
CA ALA A 244 -20.93 5.45 -15.54
C ALA A 244 -19.58 6.04 -16.04
N GLY A 245 -19.15 5.69 -17.25
CA GLY A 245 -17.91 6.21 -17.87
C GLY A 245 -16.62 5.65 -17.28
N TYR A 246 -16.66 4.45 -16.69
CA TYR A 246 -15.48 3.80 -16.12
C TYR A 246 -14.90 2.71 -17.04
N ARG A 247 -13.60 2.48 -16.88
CA ARG A 247 -12.87 1.34 -17.41
C ARG A 247 -12.37 0.49 -16.23
N SER A 248 -12.14 -0.78 -16.47
CA SER A 248 -11.71 -1.72 -15.43
C SER A 248 -10.73 -2.76 -15.94
N SER A 249 -10.06 -3.45 -15.00
CA SER A 249 -9.19 -4.59 -15.28
C SER A 249 -9.90 -5.90 -14.93
N TRP A 250 -9.74 -6.90 -15.79
CA TRP A 250 -10.36 -8.23 -15.68
C TRP A 250 -9.28 -9.29 -15.52
N ASN A 251 -9.12 -9.81 -14.31
CA ASN A 251 -8.14 -10.83 -13.98
C ASN A 251 -8.75 -12.21 -14.25
N LEU A 252 -8.29 -12.90 -15.29
CA LEU A 252 -8.82 -14.16 -15.77
C LEU A 252 -7.99 -15.35 -15.26
N VAL A 253 -8.65 -16.48 -14.98
CA VAL A 253 -7.99 -17.74 -14.61
C VAL A 253 -7.80 -18.60 -15.85
N PRO A 254 -6.55 -18.79 -16.35
CA PRO A 254 -6.32 -19.39 -17.67
C PRO A 254 -6.75 -20.86 -17.79
N GLU A 255 -6.52 -21.67 -16.77
CA GLU A 255 -6.72 -23.13 -16.80
C GLU A 255 -7.88 -23.62 -15.92
N ARG A 256 -8.87 -22.77 -15.66
CA ARG A 256 -10.03 -23.15 -14.86
C ARG A 256 -11.33 -23.24 -15.65
N TYR A 257 -11.45 -22.40 -16.65
CA TYR A 257 -12.57 -22.35 -17.59
C TYR A 257 -12.04 -21.92 -18.97
N ARG A 258 -12.85 -22.07 -20.00
CA ARG A 258 -12.43 -21.68 -21.35
C ARG A 258 -12.38 -20.15 -21.45
N VAL A 259 -11.21 -19.62 -21.71
CA VAL A 259 -10.97 -18.21 -22.11
C VAL A 259 -10.56 -18.25 -23.59
N ASP A 260 -11.38 -17.68 -24.45
CA ASP A 260 -11.06 -17.54 -25.87
C ASP A 260 -10.45 -16.16 -26.17
N ASP A 261 -9.70 -16.08 -27.26
CA ASP A 261 -9.04 -14.83 -27.66
C ASP A 261 -10.05 -13.74 -28.04
N LEU A 262 -11.27 -14.12 -28.43
CA LEU A 262 -12.33 -13.18 -28.77
C LEU A 262 -12.81 -12.41 -27.51
N LEU A 263 -12.94 -13.09 -26.36
CA LEU A 263 -13.26 -12.43 -25.10
C LEU A 263 -12.20 -11.39 -24.74
N VAL A 264 -10.91 -11.78 -24.81
CA VAL A 264 -9.79 -10.87 -24.51
C VAL A 264 -9.80 -9.68 -25.47
N ALA A 265 -9.99 -9.93 -26.77
CA ALA A 265 -10.06 -8.87 -27.78
C ALA A 265 -11.23 -7.90 -27.53
N ARG A 266 -12.41 -8.41 -27.17
CA ARG A 266 -13.58 -7.57 -26.84
C ARG A 266 -13.34 -6.69 -25.62
N LEU A 267 -12.74 -7.22 -24.57
CA LEU A 267 -12.41 -6.45 -23.35
C LEU A 267 -11.43 -5.31 -23.70
N LYS A 268 -10.38 -5.62 -24.42
CA LYS A 268 -9.40 -4.61 -24.86
C LYS A 268 -9.99 -3.55 -25.80
N ALA A 269 -10.82 -3.97 -26.75
CA ALA A 269 -11.54 -3.05 -27.65
C ALA A 269 -12.48 -2.11 -26.90
N ALA A 270 -12.98 -2.52 -25.73
CA ALA A 270 -13.78 -1.69 -24.83
C ALA A 270 -12.92 -0.78 -23.92
N GLY A 271 -11.61 -0.73 -24.11
CA GLY A 271 -10.68 0.05 -23.29
C GLY A 271 -10.39 -0.55 -21.93
N CYS A 272 -10.78 -1.82 -21.70
CA CYS A 272 -10.49 -2.53 -20.46
C CYS A 272 -9.11 -3.20 -20.51
N GLU A 273 -8.58 -3.52 -19.34
CA GLU A 273 -7.35 -4.30 -19.19
C GLU A 273 -7.68 -5.76 -18.90
N VAL A 274 -6.78 -6.66 -19.29
CA VAL A 274 -6.85 -8.09 -18.93
C VAL A 274 -5.61 -8.46 -18.15
N GLY A 275 -5.80 -9.00 -16.95
CA GLY A 275 -4.75 -9.51 -16.06
C GLY A 275 -4.82 -11.04 -15.89
N VAL A 276 -3.82 -11.60 -15.22
CA VAL A 276 -3.75 -13.04 -14.89
C VAL A 276 -4.11 -13.26 -13.43
N HIS A 277 -5.08 -14.15 -13.17
CA HIS A 277 -5.51 -14.51 -11.81
C HIS A 277 -5.06 -15.92 -11.43
N GLY A 278 -3.75 -16.07 -11.22
CA GLY A 278 -3.13 -17.36 -11.01
C GLY A 278 -3.22 -18.27 -12.24
N LEU A 279 -2.86 -19.56 -12.08
CA LEU A 279 -2.95 -20.53 -13.18
C LEU A 279 -4.27 -21.29 -13.18
N ARG A 280 -4.66 -21.86 -12.03
CA ARG A 280 -5.81 -22.77 -11.86
C ARG A 280 -6.78 -22.37 -10.77
N HIS A 281 -6.49 -21.35 -10.02
CA HIS A 281 -7.25 -20.92 -8.85
C HIS A 281 -7.47 -22.06 -7.81
N ASP A 282 -6.47 -22.93 -7.65
CA ASP A 282 -6.49 -24.06 -6.72
C ASP A 282 -5.81 -23.78 -5.38
N GLY A 283 -5.34 -22.51 -5.18
CA GLY A 283 -4.66 -22.04 -3.98
C GLY A 283 -3.21 -22.56 -3.85
N ARG A 284 -2.64 -23.13 -4.92
CA ARG A 284 -1.32 -23.76 -4.87
C ARG A 284 -0.20 -22.92 -5.45
N ASP A 285 -0.48 -21.85 -6.19
CA ASP A 285 0.57 -21.04 -6.83
C ASP A 285 1.60 -20.56 -5.82
N MET A 286 1.16 -20.12 -4.63
CA MET A 286 2.00 -19.67 -3.53
C MET A 286 2.18 -20.73 -2.41
N ALA A 287 1.95 -22.01 -2.67
CA ALA A 287 2.09 -23.06 -1.66
C ALA A 287 3.55 -23.39 -1.33
N SER A 288 4.43 -23.30 -2.32
CA SER A 288 5.89 -23.42 -2.18
C SER A 288 6.58 -22.75 -3.37
N LEU A 289 7.82 -22.32 -3.18
CA LEU A 289 8.62 -21.75 -4.27
C LEU A 289 8.75 -22.72 -5.45
N ARG A 290 8.99 -24.00 -5.17
CA ARG A 290 9.04 -25.05 -6.19
C ARG A 290 7.76 -25.14 -7.02
N THR A 291 6.59 -25.04 -6.37
CA THR A 291 5.30 -25.06 -7.06
C THR A 291 5.14 -23.82 -7.94
N LEU A 292 5.46 -22.66 -7.41
CA LEU A 292 5.44 -21.41 -8.18
C LEU A 292 6.34 -21.56 -9.41
N GLU A 293 7.62 -21.89 -9.23
CA GLU A 293 8.60 -22.01 -10.30
C GLU A 293 8.16 -23.01 -11.38
N SER A 294 7.52 -24.12 -10.99
CA SER A 294 6.98 -25.10 -11.95
C SER A 294 5.81 -24.55 -12.79
N ARG A 295 5.07 -23.55 -12.30
CA ARG A 295 3.91 -22.93 -12.98
C ARG A 295 4.26 -21.66 -13.74
N LEU A 296 5.37 -21.01 -13.41
CA LEU A 296 5.78 -19.74 -14.04
C LEU A 296 5.80 -19.77 -15.56
N PRO A 297 6.33 -20.81 -16.25
CA PRO A 297 6.35 -20.83 -17.71
C PRO A 297 4.93 -20.73 -18.30
N GLU A 298 3.96 -21.44 -17.74
CA GLU A 298 2.58 -21.42 -18.19
C GLU A 298 1.89 -20.08 -17.87
N ILE A 299 2.08 -19.56 -16.67
CA ILE A 299 1.56 -18.24 -16.26
C ILE A 299 2.05 -17.16 -17.22
N ARG A 300 3.36 -17.14 -17.54
CA ARG A 300 3.96 -16.17 -18.46
C ARG A 300 3.50 -16.36 -19.91
N ARG A 301 3.30 -17.61 -20.35
CA ARG A 301 2.75 -17.90 -21.67
C ARG A 301 1.37 -17.29 -21.84
N TRP A 302 0.50 -17.43 -20.84
CA TRP A 302 -0.83 -16.83 -20.86
C TRP A 302 -0.77 -15.30 -20.77
N ALA A 303 0.11 -14.75 -19.94
CA ALA A 303 0.33 -13.31 -19.87
C ALA A 303 0.74 -12.74 -21.25
N THR A 304 1.72 -13.36 -21.92
CA THR A 304 2.15 -12.96 -23.26
C THR A 304 1.01 -13.06 -24.28
N ARG A 305 0.27 -14.19 -24.27
CA ARG A 305 -0.87 -14.38 -25.18
C ARG A 305 -1.94 -13.31 -25.01
N TRP A 306 -2.23 -12.92 -23.79
CA TRP A 306 -3.24 -11.90 -23.49
C TRP A 306 -2.68 -10.49 -23.51
N GLY A 307 -1.35 -10.31 -23.58
CA GLY A 307 -0.69 -9.01 -23.39
C GLY A 307 -1.05 -8.44 -22.02
N ALA A 308 -1.03 -9.29 -21.00
CA ALA A 308 -1.34 -8.93 -19.61
C ALA A 308 -0.09 -8.37 -18.93
N GLN A 309 -0.20 -7.20 -18.32
CA GLN A 309 0.86 -6.55 -17.58
C GLN A 309 0.77 -6.83 -16.08
N GLY A 310 -0.40 -7.25 -15.60
CA GLY A 310 -0.71 -7.41 -14.19
C GLY A 310 -1.02 -8.83 -13.77
N TYR A 311 -0.71 -9.09 -12.50
CA TYR A 311 -1.02 -10.33 -11.82
C TYR A 311 -1.83 -10.09 -10.54
N ARG A 312 -2.75 -11.01 -10.25
CA ARG A 312 -3.44 -11.12 -8.97
C ARG A 312 -3.41 -12.56 -8.49
N SER A 313 -2.93 -12.79 -7.29
CA SER A 313 -2.89 -14.12 -6.71
C SER A 313 -4.28 -14.56 -6.22
N PRO A 314 -4.71 -15.80 -6.54
CA PRO A 314 -5.93 -16.37 -5.99
C PRO A 314 -5.98 -16.29 -4.46
N ALA A 315 -7.14 -15.85 -3.93
CA ALA A 315 -7.36 -15.66 -2.49
C ALA A 315 -6.29 -14.75 -1.83
N THR A 316 -5.70 -13.84 -2.58
CA THR A 316 -4.67 -12.88 -2.13
C THR A 316 -3.48 -13.55 -1.42
N HIS A 317 -3.17 -14.82 -1.78
CA HIS A 317 -2.00 -15.53 -1.27
C HIS A 317 -0.73 -14.85 -1.78
N ARG A 318 0.18 -14.51 -0.89
CA ARG A 318 1.36 -13.71 -1.20
C ARG A 318 2.58 -14.10 -0.37
N VAL A 319 3.73 -14.05 -1.00
CA VAL A 319 5.04 -14.19 -0.33
C VAL A 319 5.96 -13.14 -0.93
N TRP A 320 6.35 -12.16 -0.15
CA TRP A 320 7.09 -10.98 -0.60
C TRP A 320 8.22 -11.29 -1.57
N ALA A 321 9.14 -12.18 -1.16
CA ALA A 321 10.31 -12.54 -1.95
C ALA A 321 10.02 -13.36 -3.22
N TRP A 322 8.78 -13.82 -3.42
CA TRP A 322 8.42 -14.62 -4.59
C TRP A 322 7.65 -13.81 -5.64
N MET A 323 6.98 -12.74 -5.23
CA MET A 323 6.15 -11.95 -6.15
C MET A 323 6.94 -11.40 -7.34
N PRO A 324 8.15 -10.81 -7.18
CA PRO A 324 8.94 -10.34 -8.32
C PRO A 324 9.31 -11.42 -9.33
N LYS A 325 9.43 -12.69 -8.89
CA LYS A 325 9.72 -13.84 -9.78
C LYS A 325 8.62 -14.10 -10.81
N LEU A 326 7.41 -13.59 -10.59
CA LEU A 326 6.30 -13.70 -11.54
C LEU A 326 6.63 -12.99 -12.86
N GLY A 327 7.37 -11.86 -12.81
CA GLY A 327 7.84 -11.13 -13.99
C GLY A 327 6.76 -10.28 -14.66
N PHE A 328 5.81 -9.78 -13.89
CA PHE A 328 4.79 -8.82 -14.32
C PHE A 328 5.23 -7.38 -13.99
N ASP A 329 4.63 -6.41 -14.68
CA ASP A 329 4.88 -4.99 -14.39
C ASP A 329 4.31 -4.59 -13.04
N TYR A 330 3.14 -5.15 -12.69
CA TYR A 330 2.54 -4.93 -11.38
C TYR A 330 1.90 -6.21 -10.81
N ASP A 331 1.81 -6.22 -9.49
CA ASP A 331 0.97 -7.14 -8.72
C ASP A 331 -0.09 -6.34 -7.95
N SER A 332 -1.21 -6.97 -7.67
CA SER A 332 -2.23 -6.41 -6.79
C SER A 332 -2.81 -7.53 -5.92
N SER A 333 -1.94 -8.10 -5.07
CA SER A 333 -2.29 -9.22 -4.17
C SER A 333 -2.24 -8.85 -2.70
N TYR A 334 -1.70 -7.67 -2.33
CA TYR A 334 -1.64 -7.19 -0.96
C TYR A 334 -2.83 -6.29 -0.65
N PRO A 335 -3.71 -6.63 0.32
CA PRO A 335 -4.62 -5.65 0.87
C PRO A 335 -3.84 -4.59 1.67
N ASP A 336 -4.37 -3.39 1.81
CA ASP A 336 -3.84 -2.41 2.76
C ASP A 336 -4.08 -2.89 4.20
N SER A 337 -5.30 -3.33 4.47
CA SER A 337 -5.74 -3.88 5.76
C SER A 337 -7.00 -4.71 5.54
N ASP A 338 -6.90 -6.04 5.61
CA ASP A 338 -8.09 -6.91 5.57
C ASP A 338 -7.98 -8.11 6.52
N PRO A 339 -8.76 -8.14 7.61
CA PRO A 339 -8.84 -9.26 8.52
C PRO A 339 -9.75 -10.38 8.01
N TYR A 340 -10.51 -10.17 6.92
CA TYR A 340 -11.49 -11.14 6.41
C TYR A 340 -10.94 -12.04 5.31
N GLU A 341 -9.74 -11.72 4.81
CA GLU A 341 -9.07 -12.55 3.82
C GLU A 341 -8.55 -13.87 4.41
N PRO A 342 -8.39 -14.93 3.57
CA PRO A 342 -7.77 -16.17 4.00
C PRO A 342 -6.38 -15.97 4.60
N MET A 343 -5.65 -14.98 4.10
CA MET A 343 -4.38 -14.51 4.60
C MET A 343 -4.55 -13.11 5.19
N ALA A 344 -5.12 -13.04 6.42
CA ALA A 344 -5.41 -11.78 7.09
C ALA A 344 -4.16 -10.94 7.32
N GLY A 345 -4.32 -9.62 7.29
CA GLY A 345 -3.27 -8.64 7.43
C GLY A 345 -3.33 -7.59 6.33
N GLY A 346 -2.18 -7.05 5.97
CA GLY A 346 -2.06 -6.08 4.89
C GLY A 346 -0.76 -5.31 4.95
N CYS A 347 -0.44 -4.64 3.84
CA CYS A 347 0.80 -3.87 3.69
C CYS A 347 0.75 -2.47 4.33
N CYS A 348 -0.40 -2.07 4.90
CA CYS A 348 -0.66 -0.77 5.51
C CYS A 348 -0.48 0.43 4.56
N SER A 349 -0.32 0.21 3.25
CA SER A 349 -0.14 1.29 2.27
C SER A 349 -1.43 1.57 1.50
N TRP A 350 -1.73 2.87 1.32
CA TRP A 350 -2.79 3.36 0.44
C TRP A 350 -2.27 3.84 -0.91
N LEU A 351 -0.95 3.80 -1.08
CA LEU A 351 -0.26 4.20 -2.31
C LEU A 351 0.47 2.99 -2.88
N PRO A 352 0.68 2.95 -4.20
CA PRO A 352 1.58 1.98 -4.83
C PRO A 352 2.98 2.04 -4.23
N PHE A 353 3.70 0.95 -4.29
CA PHE A 353 5.11 0.89 -3.88
C PHE A 353 5.85 -0.20 -4.65
N PHE A 354 7.18 -0.14 -4.62
CA PHE A 354 7.98 -1.12 -5.33
C PHE A 354 8.28 -2.36 -4.48
N ASN A 355 8.18 -3.51 -5.10
CA ASN A 355 8.79 -4.76 -4.68
C ASN A 355 9.82 -5.15 -5.75
N GLU A 356 11.07 -4.78 -5.55
CA GLU A 356 12.11 -4.79 -6.58
C GLU A 356 11.67 -3.98 -7.81
N GLN A 357 11.57 -4.61 -8.97
CA GLN A 357 11.14 -3.96 -10.22
C GLN A 357 9.61 -3.96 -10.42
N MET A 358 8.88 -4.73 -9.62
CA MET A 358 7.43 -4.84 -9.72
C MET A 358 6.75 -3.76 -8.88
N VAL A 359 5.69 -3.17 -9.39
CA VAL A 359 4.85 -2.24 -8.63
C VAL A 359 3.76 -3.02 -7.92
N GLU A 360 3.68 -2.94 -6.60
CA GLU A 360 2.52 -3.43 -5.85
C GLU A 360 1.44 -2.35 -5.84
N LEU A 361 0.23 -2.74 -6.23
CA LEU A 361 -0.98 -1.91 -6.17
C LEU A 361 -1.89 -2.42 -5.05
N PRO A 362 -1.85 -1.82 -3.85
CA PRO A 362 -2.61 -2.31 -2.71
C PRO A 362 -4.12 -2.36 -2.97
N ILE A 363 -4.76 -3.45 -2.54
CA ILE A 363 -6.21 -3.57 -2.50
C ILE A 363 -6.69 -2.78 -1.30
N THR A 364 -7.24 -1.60 -1.54
CA THR A 364 -7.59 -0.68 -0.46
C THR A 364 -9.07 -0.69 -0.10
N LEU A 365 -9.96 -1.12 -0.99
CA LEU A 365 -11.36 -1.30 -0.65
C LEU A 365 -11.67 -2.77 -0.35
N PRO A 366 -12.49 -3.07 0.67
CA PRO A 366 -12.91 -4.44 0.96
C PRO A 366 -13.57 -5.09 -0.27
N GLN A 367 -13.25 -6.37 -0.54
CA GLN A 367 -13.86 -7.07 -1.67
C GLN A 367 -15.38 -7.25 -1.48
N ASP A 368 -16.11 -7.40 -2.60
CA ASP A 368 -17.55 -7.64 -2.63
C ASP A 368 -17.97 -8.86 -1.81
N HIS A 369 -17.16 -9.95 -1.82
CA HIS A 369 -17.41 -11.10 -0.96
C HIS A 369 -17.40 -10.72 0.53
N THR A 370 -16.45 -9.90 0.97
CA THR A 370 -16.39 -9.39 2.35
C THR A 370 -17.63 -8.54 2.65
N VAL A 371 -17.95 -7.59 1.79
CA VAL A 371 -19.08 -6.65 1.98
C VAL A 371 -20.43 -7.40 1.99
N PHE A 372 -20.73 -8.16 0.94
CA PHE A 372 -22.06 -8.75 0.78
C PHE A 372 -22.24 -10.09 1.48
N VAL A 373 -21.19 -10.93 1.52
CA VAL A 373 -21.32 -12.30 2.03
C VAL A 373 -20.92 -12.39 3.49
N ILE A 374 -19.81 -11.79 3.90
CA ILE A 374 -19.33 -11.87 5.29
C ILE A 374 -20.07 -10.88 6.17
N LEU A 375 -20.05 -9.58 5.83
CA LEU A 375 -20.55 -8.49 6.66
C LEU A 375 -22.03 -8.15 6.41
N ARG A 376 -22.58 -8.52 5.25
CA ARG A 376 -23.95 -8.19 4.82
C ARG A 376 -24.21 -6.67 4.84
N ARG A 377 -23.26 -5.91 4.30
CA ARG A 377 -23.30 -4.45 4.17
C ARG A 377 -23.64 -4.06 2.73
N ASP A 378 -23.95 -2.80 2.54
CA ASP A 378 -24.12 -2.13 1.25
C ASP A 378 -22.87 -1.35 0.83
N GLU A 379 -22.99 -0.41 -0.11
CA GLU A 379 -21.89 0.43 -0.59
C GLU A 379 -21.35 1.43 0.43
N SER A 380 -22.02 1.64 1.56
CA SER A 380 -21.62 2.64 2.55
C SER A 380 -20.18 2.44 3.01
N LEU A 381 -19.78 1.17 3.26
CA LEU A 381 -18.42 0.83 3.66
C LEU A 381 -17.39 1.19 2.59
N TRP A 382 -17.67 0.92 1.32
CA TRP A 382 -16.81 1.29 0.21
C TRP A 382 -16.70 2.81 0.06
N ARG A 383 -17.84 3.49 0.13
CA ARG A 383 -17.90 4.95 0.00
C ARG A 383 -17.15 5.64 1.13
N GLU A 384 -17.40 5.27 2.38
CA GLU A 384 -16.72 5.83 3.55
C GLU A 384 -15.19 5.68 3.46
N LYS A 385 -14.72 4.49 3.08
CA LYS A 385 -13.28 4.27 2.92
C LYS A 385 -12.72 5.01 1.69
N ALA A 386 -13.43 5.05 0.58
CA ALA A 386 -13.00 5.80 -0.61
C ALA A 386 -12.92 7.31 -0.33
N GLU A 387 -13.87 7.88 0.44
CA GLU A 387 -13.80 9.30 0.86
C GLU A 387 -12.61 9.58 1.80
N LEU A 388 -12.27 8.64 2.69
CA LEU A 388 -11.06 8.75 3.51
C LEU A 388 -9.80 8.76 2.63
N LEU A 389 -9.71 7.83 1.67
CA LEU A 389 -8.60 7.75 0.72
C LEU A 389 -8.51 9.01 -0.16
N ARG A 390 -9.66 9.51 -0.63
CA ARG A 390 -9.76 10.77 -1.37
C ARG A 390 -9.20 11.94 -0.54
N GLY A 391 -9.61 12.06 0.72
CA GLY A 391 -9.15 13.13 1.62
C GLY A 391 -7.67 13.05 1.99
N ARG A 392 -7.05 11.88 1.84
CA ARG A 392 -5.63 11.63 2.17
C ARG A 392 -4.75 11.39 0.92
N GLY A 393 -5.28 11.60 -0.28
CA GLY A 393 -4.54 11.42 -1.54
C GLY A 393 -4.16 9.96 -1.83
N GLY A 394 -4.92 9.00 -1.34
CA GLY A 394 -4.67 7.57 -1.54
C GLY A 394 -5.24 7.03 -2.86
N MET A 395 -5.07 5.73 -3.08
CA MET A 395 -5.67 4.96 -4.16
C MET A 395 -6.84 4.12 -3.63
N ALA A 396 -8.04 4.30 -4.17
CA ALA A 396 -9.17 3.42 -3.92
C ALA A 396 -9.20 2.34 -4.99
N LEU A 397 -8.60 1.18 -4.71
CA LEU A 397 -8.63 0.01 -5.58
C LEU A 397 -9.64 -0.99 -5.03
N ILE A 398 -10.65 -1.31 -5.85
CA ILE A 398 -11.72 -2.26 -5.52
C ILE A 398 -11.55 -3.58 -6.27
N ILE A 399 -11.87 -4.67 -5.58
CA ILE A 399 -12.08 -5.98 -6.20
C ILE A 399 -13.56 -6.32 -6.16
N THR A 400 -14.13 -6.67 -7.30
CA THR A 400 -15.40 -7.38 -7.36
C THR A 400 -15.27 -8.66 -8.18
N HIS A 401 -16.16 -9.61 -7.92
CA HIS A 401 -16.19 -10.88 -8.65
C HIS A 401 -17.51 -10.97 -9.41
N PRO A 402 -17.50 -11.10 -10.74
CA PRO A 402 -18.73 -11.30 -11.50
C PRO A 402 -19.59 -12.43 -10.94
N ASP A 403 -18.97 -13.49 -10.42
CA ASP A 403 -19.64 -14.60 -9.74
C ASP A 403 -20.54 -14.18 -8.57
N TYR A 404 -20.16 -13.15 -7.82
CA TYR A 404 -20.91 -12.62 -6.69
C TYR A 404 -21.84 -11.48 -7.07
N MET A 405 -21.59 -10.83 -8.21
CA MET A 405 -22.33 -9.64 -8.68
C MET A 405 -23.54 -9.95 -9.55
N LEU A 406 -23.87 -11.24 -9.79
CA LEU A 406 -25.02 -11.69 -10.62
C LEU A 406 -26.38 -11.17 -10.15
N ARG A 407 -26.52 -10.83 -8.89
CA ARG A 407 -27.80 -10.36 -8.31
C ARG A 407 -28.02 -8.88 -8.63
N ALA A 408 -29.20 -8.55 -9.12
CA ALA A 408 -29.55 -7.19 -9.48
C ALA A 408 -29.45 -6.18 -8.31
N ASP A 409 -29.68 -6.62 -7.06
CA ASP A 409 -29.51 -5.78 -5.88
C ASP A 409 -28.02 -5.40 -5.66
N ARG A 410 -27.08 -6.31 -5.89
CA ARG A 410 -25.65 -6.04 -5.78
C ARG A 410 -25.13 -5.15 -6.91
N LEU A 411 -25.59 -5.38 -8.14
CA LEU A 411 -25.28 -4.49 -9.27
C LEU A 411 -25.77 -3.07 -9.00
N ARG A 412 -26.96 -2.89 -8.40
CA ARG A 412 -27.46 -1.57 -8.00
C ARG A 412 -26.59 -0.91 -6.91
N VAL A 413 -26.10 -1.70 -5.93
CA VAL A 413 -25.18 -1.20 -4.91
C VAL A 413 -23.88 -0.71 -5.55
N TYR A 414 -23.32 -1.49 -6.47
CA TYR A 414 -22.12 -1.11 -7.20
C TYR A 414 -22.33 0.14 -8.07
N ALA A 415 -23.45 0.20 -8.80
CA ALA A 415 -23.79 1.37 -9.61
C ALA A 415 -23.91 2.66 -8.77
N ARG A 416 -24.45 2.58 -7.53
CA ARG A 416 -24.49 3.75 -6.63
C ARG A 416 -23.10 4.21 -6.18
N LEU A 417 -22.18 3.27 -5.92
CA LEU A 417 -20.79 3.62 -5.63
C LEU A 417 -20.15 4.36 -6.80
N LEU A 418 -20.30 3.84 -8.03
CA LEU A 418 -19.72 4.47 -9.22
C LEU A 418 -20.32 5.85 -9.48
N ALA A 419 -21.65 5.97 -9.38
CA ALA A 419 -22.36 7.24 -9.55
C ALA A 419 -21.91 8.30 -8.53
N HIS A 420 -21.56 7.90 -7.31
CA HIS A 420 -21.08 8.82 -6.27
C HIS A 420 -19.80 9.57 -6.67
N PHE A 421 -18.90 8.92 -7.41
CA PHE A 421 -17.63 9.50 -7.83
C PHE A 421 -17.57 9.81 -9.34
N GLN A 422 -18.70 9.67 -10.05
CA GLN A 422 -18.71 9.81 -11.51
C GLN A 422 -18.23 11.19 -11.97
N ASP A 423 -18.66 12.24 -11.32
CA ASP A 423 -18.35 13.63 -11.69
C ASP A 423 -17.18 14.23 -10.91
N ASP A 424 -16.47 13.43 -10.11
CA ASP A 424 -15.27 13.91 -9.41
C ASP A 424 -14.11 14.08 -10.38
N ALA A 425 -13.85 15.33 -10.76
CA ALA A 425 -12.75 15.70 -11.65
C ALA A 425 -11.37 15.52 -11.00
N THR A 426 -11.29 15.42 -9.68
CA THR A 426 -10.03 15.19 -8.95
C THR A 426 -9.65 13.72 -8.88
N ALA A 427 -10.60 12.82 -9.15
CA ALA A 427 -10.35 11.39 -9.22
C ALA A 427 -9.61 11.02 -10.51
N TRP A 428 -8.50 10.34 -10.39
CA TRP A 428 -7.89 9.66 -11.51
C TRP A 428 -8.51 8.27 -11.69
N LYS A 429 -9.44 8.14 -12.63
CA LYS A 429 -10.14 6.88 -12.96
C LYS A 429 -9.24 6.07 -13.90
N ALA A 430 -8.28 5.37 -13.34
CA ALA A 430 -7.19 4.72 -14.05
C ALA A 430 -7.36 3.19 -14.11
N LEU A 431 -6.72 2.59 -15.11
CA LEU A 431 -6.44 1.16 -15.12
C LEU A 431 -5.21 0.85 -14.25
N PRO A 432 -5.10 -0.36 -13.68
CA PRO A 432 -3.92 -0.76 -12.91
C PRO A 432 -2.60 -0.59 -13.66
N SER A 433 -2.56 -0.91 -14.96
CA SER A 433 -1.36 -0.72 -15.80
C SER A 433 -0.98 0.76 -15.93
N GLU A 434 -1.97 1.66 -16.07
CA GLU A 434 -1.73 3.11 -16.12
C GLU A 434 -1.14 3.62 -14.78
N VAL A 435 -1.64 3.10 -13.64
CA VAL A 435 -1.09 3.43 -12.32
C VAL A 435 0.34 2.92 -12.18
N SER A 436 0.60 1.68 -12.60
CA SER A 436 1.95 1.10 -12.55
C SER A 436 2.95 1.88 -13.40
N ASP A 437 2.58 2.24 -14.64
CA ASP A 437 3.41 3.05 -15.53
C ASP A 437 3.67 4.45 -14.95
N TRP A 438 2.62 5.11 -14.46
CA TRP A 438 2.74 6.39 -13.78
C TRP A 438 3.71 6.32 -12.60
N TRP A 439 3.57 5.29 -11.76
CA TRP A 439 4.41 5.17 -10.55
C TRP A 439 5.89 5.01 -10.89
N ARG A 440 6.20 4.28 -11.97
CA ARG A 440 7.57 4.14 -12.50
C ARG A 440 8.10 5.46 -13.05
N ARG A 441 7.33 6.14 -13.89
CA ARG A 441 7.73 7.42 -14.50
C ARG A 441 7.89 8.50 -13.44
N ARG A 442 6.98 8.56 -12.47
CA ARG A 442 7.06 9.45 -11.31
C ARG A 442 8.34 9.20 -10.50
N ALA A 443 8.63 7.95 -10.14
CA ALA A 443 9.82 7.57 -9.38
C ALA A 443 11.14 7.87 -10.11
N ALA A 444 11.13 7.88 -11.45
CA ALA A 444 12.27 8.23 -12.28
C ALA A 444 12.37 9.74 -12.58
N THR A 445 11.51 10.56 -11.98
CA THR A 445 11.50 12.03 -12.15
C THR A 445 12.00 12.69 -10.87
N SER A 446 12.95 13.62 -11.01
CA SER A 446 13.60 14.34 -9.92
C SER A 446 13.29 15.84 -9.98
N LEU A 447 13.39 16.53 -8.85
CA LEU A 447 13.25 17.98 -8.75
C LEU A 447 14.63 18.64 -8.76
N TRP A 448 14.79 19.65 -9.60
CA TRP A 448 16.02 20.43 -9.73
C TRP A 448 15.73 21.93 -9.61
N PRO A 449 16.61 22.70 -8.94
CA PRO A 449 16.52 24.14 -8.92
C PRO A 449 17.09 24.72 -10.25
N ILE A 450 16.22 25.25 -11.09
CA ILE A 450 16.59 25.84 -12.37
C ILE A 450 16.07 27.28 -12.38
N ASP A 451 16.95 28.25 -12.59
CA ASP A 451 16.64 29.70 -12.60
C ASP A 451 15.89 30.14 -11.34
N GLY A 452 16.30 29.63 -10.18
CA GLY A 452 15.70 29.97 -8.88
C GLY A 452 14.29 29.41 -8.64
N ARG A 453 13.84 28.44 -9.47
CA ARG A 453 12.56 27.74 -9.33
C ARG A 453 12.77 26.24 -9.36
N TRP A 454 11.95 25.50 -8.64
CA TRP A 454 11.93 24.05 -8.73
C TRP A 454 11.28 23.60 -10.03
N ARG A 455 11.98 22.74 -10.76
CA ARG A 455 11.49 22.10 -11.99
C ARG A 455 11.65 20.60 -11.91
N ALA A 456 10.71 19.91 -12.51
CA ALA A 456 10.80 18.47 -12.68
C ALA A 456 11.68 18.14 -13.90
N VAL A 457 12.51 17.09 -13.75
CA VAL A 457 13.35 16.55 -14.83
C VAL A 457 13.21 15.04 -14.82
N GLY A 458 12.70 14.47 -15.90
CA GLY A 458 12.48 13.04 -16.03
C GLY A 458 11.24 12.70 -16.84
N PRO A 459 10.86 11.41 -16.88
CA PRO A 459 9.81 10.92 -17.79
C PRO A 459 8.39 11.40 -17.45
N ALA A 460 8.15 11.91 -16.25
CA ALA A 460 6.85 12.47 -15.85
C ALA A 460 6.87 14.00 -15.67
N ALA A 461 7.93 14.71 -16.12
CA ALA A 461 8.16 16.12 -15.81
C ALA A 461 6.99 17.04 -16.16
N ASP A 462 6.30 16.81 -17.27
CA ASP A 462 5.18 17.63 -17.72
C ASP A 462 3.85 17.28 -16.99
N GLU A 463 3.79 16.12 -16.37
CA GLU A 463 2.58 15.55 -15.79
C GLU A 463 2.55 15.65 -14.27
N ILE A 464 3.67 15.90 -13.58
CA ILE A 464 3.69 16.01 -12.11
C ILE A 464 3.21 17.39 -11.62
N SER A 465 2.75 17.40 -10.37
CA SER A 465 2.60 18.62 -9.56
C SER A 465 3.71 18.67 -8.51
N ILE A 466 4.31 19.85 -8.32
CA ILE A 466 5.27 20.11 -7.24
C ILE A 466 4.50 20.80 -6.11
N ALA A 467 4.50 20.18 -4.95
CA ALA A 467 3.94 20.74 -3.74
C ALA A 467 5.04 21.09 -2.73
N PHE A 468 4.71 21.83 -1.69
CA PHE A 468 5.67 22.29 -0.69
C PHE A 468 5.15 22.03 0.73
N THR A 469 5.97 21.41 1.55
CA THR A 469 5.72 21.33 2.98
C THR A 469 6.28 22.60 3.64
N GLN A 470 5.42 23.35 4.32
CA GLN A 470 5.82 24.53 5.08
C GLN A 470 6.38 24.10 6.44
N PRO A 471 7.42 24.77 6.97
CA PRO A 471 7.84 24.55 8.34
C PRO A 471 6.71 24.90 9.31
N GLY A 472 6.59 24.15 10.40
CA GLY A 472 5.68 24.48 11.49
C GLY A 472 6.06 25.82 12.14
N ARG A 473 5.04 26.56 12.61
CA ARG A 473 5.21 27.83 13.31
C ARG A 473 5.64 27.60 14.75
#